data_43f653aec04ed62bf0d9a79efff72263
#
_entry.id   43f653aec04ed62bf0d9a79efff72263
#
_cell.length_a   1.000
_cell.length_b   1.000
_cell.length_c   1.000
_cell.angle_alpha   90.00
_cell.angle_beta   90.00
_cell.angle_gamma   90.00
#
_symmetry.space_group_name_H-M   'P 1'
#
loop_
_entity.id
_entity.type
_entity.pdbx_description
1 polymer ?
#
loop_
_entity_poly.entity_id
_entity_poly.type
_entity_poly.pdbx_seq_one_letter_code
_entity_poly.pdbx_strand_id
1 'polypeptide(L)'
;MSTVVVAKKAGKVCIAADSITSFGDLKLSSYYDAAHDKILSHDENYIGIVGSAAHQLVLESVFASKKVIEKKIDIDFSSRLSIFESFRTLHPVLKEKYFLNAKDEDDDPYESTQIDALIANPFGIFGVHSLREVIEYNKFWAIGSGAEYAIGAMFAVYDTAETAEEIAQLGVAAGAEFNNASSMPLSSYVVELQQSVAK
;
A
#
# COMPACT_ATOMS: atom_id res chain seq x y z
N MET A 1 6.76 5.70 -9.81
CA MET A 1 6.38 4.38 -10.34
C MET A 1 7.01 3.35 -9.43
N SER A 2 6.39 2.18 -9.22
CA SER A 2 6.78 1.23 -8.16
C SER A 2 6.17 -0.13 -8.43
N THR A 3 6.59 -1.13 -7.64
CA THR A 3 5.89 -2.40 -7.48
C THR A 3 5.61 -2.59 -5.99
N VAL A 4 4.35 -2.56 -5.60
CA VAL A 4 3.90 -2.86 -4.23
C VAL A 4 2.94 -4.03 -4.30
N VAL A 5 3.12 -5.02 -3.42
CA VAL A 5 2.33 -6.24 -3.40
C VAL A 5 1.84 -6.57 -2.00
N VAL A 6 0.71 -7.26 -1.92
CA VAL A 6 0.23 -7.92 -0.70
C VAL A 6 -0.08 -9.38 -1.00
N ALA A 7 0.19 -10.26 -0.05
CA ALA A 7 -0.16 -11.67 -0.12
C ALA A 7 -0.69 -12.17 1.22
N LYS A 8 -1.60 -13.16 1.17
CA LYS A 8 -2.23 -13.80 2.33
C LYS A 8 -2.13 -15.31 2.17
N LYS A 9 -1.48 -15.98 3.11
CA LYS A 9 -1.37 -17.45 3.14
C LYS A 9 -1.03 -17.96 4.53
N ALA A 10 -1.52 -19.15 4.86
CA ALA A 10 -1.17 -19.86 6.09
C ALA A 10 -1.34 -19.03 7.38
N GLY A 11 -2.44 -18.25 7.50
CA GLY A 11 -2.72 -17.45 8.69
C GLY A 11 -1.88 -16.17 8.81
N LYS A 12 -1.13 -15.81 7.77
CA LYS A 12 -0.30 -14.60 7.73
C LYS A 12 -0.61 -13.76 6.50
N VAL A 13 -0.28 -12.50 6.60
CA VAL A 13 -0.25 -11.58 5.46
C VAL A 13 1.15 -10.98 5.34
N CYS A 14 1.54 -10.66 4.12
CA CYS A 14 2.79 -9.96 3.83
C CYS A 14 2.50 -8.81 2.87
N ILE A 15 3.14 -7.68 3.11
CA ILE A 15 3.27 -6.58 2.17
C ILE A 15 4.74 -6.44 1.80
N ALA A 16 5.02 -6.23 0.52
CA ALA A 16 6.38 -6.00 0.04
C ALA A 16 6.41 -4.93 -1.05
N ALA A 17 7.52 -4.22 -1.15
CA ALA A 17 7.73 -3.17 -2.15
C ALA A 17 9.16 -3.14 -2.64
N ASP A 18 9.36 -2.69 -3.87
CA ASP A 18 10.67 -2.31 -4.40
C ASP A 18 11.17 -0.99 -3.77
N SER A 19 12.46 -0.68 -3.90
CA SER A 19 13.08 0.45 -3.19
C SER A 19 13.59 1.58 -4.07
N ILE A 20 13.28 1.59 -5.37
CA ILE A 20 13.79 2.63 -6.28
C ILE A 20 12.84 3.82 -6.36
N THR A 21 13.40 5.03 -6.39
CA THR A 21 12.69 6.24 -6.82
C THR A 21 13.20 6.68 -8.19
N SER A 22 12.31 7.04 -9.11
CA SER A 22 12.66 7.50 -10.45
C SER A 22 12.25 8.95 -10.68
N PHE A 23 13.12 9.71 -11.33
CA PHE A 23 12.91 11.09 -11.76
C PHE A 23 13.15 11.17 -13.26
N GLY A 24 12.12 10.92 -14.06
CA GLY A 24 12.28 10.75 -15.51
C GLY A 24 13.23 9.59 -15.81
N ASP A 25 14.35 9.87 -16.45
CA ASP A 25 15.37 8.88 -16.83
C ASP A 25 16.37 8.58 -15.70
N LEU A 26 16.34 9.31 -14.59
CA LEU A 26 17.24 9.10 -13.46
C LEU A 26 16.64 8.10 -12.47
N LYS A 27 17.50 7.22 -11.97
CA LYS A 27 17.20 6.27 -10.91
C LYS A 27 17.92 6.68 -9.61
N LEU A 28 17.16 6.85 -8.53
CA LEU A 28 17.68 6.98 -7.18
C LEU A 28 17.53 5.61 -6.49
N SER A 29 18.66 4.91 -6.33
CA SER A 29 18.65 3.61 -5.64
C SER A 29 18.67 3.78 -4.14
N SER A 30 18.30 2.72 -3.41
CA SER A 30 18.35 2.67 -1.94
C SER A 30 19.74 2.96 -1.34
N TYR A 31 20.80 2.81 -2.13
CA TYR A 31 22.15 3.17 -1.69
C TYR A 31 22.31 4.69 -1.43
N TYR A 32 21.57 5.52 -2.16
CA TYR A 32 21.61 6.98 -2.05
C TYR A 32 20.40 7.56 -1.32
N ASP A 33 19.34 6.78 -1.12
CA ASP A 33 18.10 7.23 -0.49
C ASP A 33 17.95 6.58 0.90
N ALA A 34 18.10 7.38 1.93
CA ALA A 34 17.96 6.92 3.32
C ALA A 34 16.50 6.56 3.68
N ALA A 35 15.52 7.05 2.91
CA ALA A 35 14.10 6.83 3.12
C ALA A 35 13.46 6.02 1.97
N HIS A 36 14.21 5.06 1.44
CA HIS A 36 13.82 4.24 0.28
C HIS A 36 12.66 3.27 0.51
N ASP A 37 12.23 3.08 1.75
CA ASP A 37 11.11 2.21 2.06
C ASP A 37 9.77 2.86 1.66
N LYS A 38 9.02 2.18 0.79
CA LYS A 38 7.73 2.62 0.29
C LYS A 38 6.55 2.18 1.15
N ILE A 39 6.86 1.50 2.25
CA ILE A 39 5.87 0.96 3.18
C ILE A 39 5.97 1.74 4.49
N LEU A 40 4.96 2.53 4.78
CA LEU A 40 4.83 3.18 6.08
C LEU A 40 4.12 2.25 7.08
N SER A 41 4.45 2.41 8.36
CA SER A 41 3.77 1.71 9.46
C SER A 41 2.98 2.69 10.31
N HIS A 42 1.77 2.27 10.70
CA HIS A 42 0.93 2.99 11.66
C HIS A 42 0.20 1.96 12.52
N ASP A 43 0.55 1.91 13.81
CA ASP A 43 0.17 0.81 14.70
C ASP A 43 0.54 -0.55 14.10
N GLU A 44 -0.41 -1.48 13.99
CA GLU A 44 -0.22 -2.79 13.36
C GLU A 44 -0.52 -2.81 11.85
N ASN A 45 -0.66 -1.63 11.23
CA ASN A 45 -0.95 -1.50 9.81
C ASN A 45 0.31 -1.15 9.03
N TYR A 46 0.55 -1.87 7.96
CA TYR A 46 1.60 -1.59 6.99
C TYR A 46 0.95 -1.16 5.68
N ILE A 47 1.33 0.01 5.18
CA ILE A 47 0.66 0.68 4.07
C ILE A 47 1.70 1.01 2.99
N GLY A 48 1.61 0.34 1.86
CA GLY A 48 2.47 0.60 0.70
C GLY A 48 1.74 1.49 -0.31
N ILE A 49 2.39 2.57 -0.75
CA ILE A 49 1.79 3.61 -1.57
C ILE A 49 2.52 3.69 -2.90
N VAL A 50 1.76 3.90 -3.97
CA VAL A 50 2.30 4.17 -5.31
C VAL A 50 1.89 5.55 -5.80
N GLY A 51 2.53 6.02 -6.87
CA GLY A 51 2.31 7.33 -7.44
C GLY A 51 3.35 8.35 -6.98
N SER A 52 2.95 9.43 -6.33
CA SER A 52 3.87 10.46 -5.85
C SER A 52 4.48 10.07 -4.50
N ALA A 53 5.81 10.18 -4.36
CA ALA A 53 6.48 10.02 -3.06
C ALA A 53 5.96 11.00 -1.99
N ALA A 54 5.42 12.14 -2.40
CA ALA A 54 4.79 13.09 -1.48
C ALA A 54 3.56 12.52 -0.78
N HIS A 55 2.82 11.58 -1.39
CA HIS A 55 1.66 10.96 -0.75
C HIS A 55 2.04 10.16 0.50
N GLN A 56 3.19 9.49 0.49
CA GLN A 56 3.70 8.79 1.67
C GLN A 56 3.99 9.78 2.80
N LEU A 57 4.75 10.85 2.53
CA LEU A 57 5.07 11.89 3.53
C LEU A 57 3.81 12.58 4.07
N VAL A 58 2.80 12.79 3.22
CA VAL A 58 1.52 13.36 3.65
C VAL A 58 0.82 12.44 4.64
N LEU A 59 0.73 11.13 4.36
CA LEU A 59 0.10 10.19 5.28
C LEU A 59 0.91 10.02 6.57
N GLU A 60 2.23 9.93 6.50
CA GLU A 60 3.11 9.91 7.68
C GLU A 60 2.87 11.14 8.57
N SER A 61 2.82 12.33 7.97
CA SER A 61 2.55 13.58 8.68
C SER A 61 1.15 13.62 9.30
N VAL A 62 0.14 13.09 8.60
CA VAL A 62 -1.24 12.99 9.11
C VAL A 62 -1.28 12.06 10.31
N PHE A 63 -0.71 10.85 10.20
CA PHE A 63 -0.73 9.86 11.28
C PHE A 63 0.07 10.34 12.51
N ALA A 64 1.16 11.05 12.31
CA ALA A 64 1.92 11.69 13.38
C ALA A 64 1.24 12.95 13.97
N SER A 65 0.13 13.41 13.39
CA SER A 65 -0.52 14.63 13.84
C SER A 65 -1.18 14.46 15.22
N LYS A 66 -1.17 15.56 16.03
CA LYS A 66 -1.84 15.58 17.34
C LYS A 66 -3.32 15.17 17.27
N LYS A 67 -4.01 15.46 16.16
CA LYS A 67 -5.43 15.12 15.99
C LYS A 67 -5.67 13.62 15.89
N VAL A 68 -4.77 12.89 15.25
CA VAL A 68 -4.82 11.43 15.15
C VAL A 68 -4.36 10.82 16.47
N ILE A 69 -3.21 11.26 17.01
CA ILE A 69 -2.67 10.76 18.27
C ILE A 69 -3.66 10.95 19.44
N GLU A 70 -4.33 12.12 19.50
CA GLU A 70 -5.35 12.43 20.51
C GLU A 70 -6.74 11.83 20.16
N LYS A 71 -6.83 10.97 19.15
CA LYS A 71 -8.08 10.33 18.66
C LYS A 71 -9.22 11.30 18.35
N LYS A 72 -8.90 12.54 17.98
CA LYS A 72 -9.88 13.50 17.43
C LYS A 72 -10.25 13.18 15.97
N ILE A 73 -9.38 12.43 15.29
CA ILE A 73 -9.63 11.75 14.04
C ILE A 73 -9.33 10.29 14.32
N ASP A 74 -10.35 9.48 14.34
CA ASP A 74 -10.23 8.04 14.51
C ASP A 74 -9.91 7.38 13.17
N ILE A 75 -8.84 6.60 13.14
CA ILE A 75 -8.41 5.85 11.96
C ILE A 75 -8.52 4.38 12.30
N ASP A 76 -9.39 3.69 11.58
CA ASP A 76 -9.64 2.27 11.74
C ASP A 76 -9.49 1.56 10.39
N PHE A 77 -8.56 0.61 10.32
CA PHE A 77 -8.32 -0.21 9.14
C PHE A 77 -8.71 -1.69 9.34
N SER A 78 -9.61 -1.96 10.30
CA SER A 78 -10.03 -3.31 10.64
C SER A 78 -10.96 -3.97 9.61
N SER A 79 -11.58 -3.20 8.74
CA SER A 79 -12.50 -3.69 7.72
C SER A 79 -12.55 -2.78 6.50
N ARG A 80 -13.06 -3.32 5.39
CA ARG A 80 -13.28 -2.54 4.16
C ARG A 80 -14.09 -1.25 4.41
N LEU A 81 -15.14 -1.33 5.22
CA LEU A 81 -15.99 -0.17 5.52
C LEU A 81 -15.26 0.83 6.43
N SER A 82 -14.56 0.35 7.47
CA SER A 82 -13.78 1.21 8.36
C SER A 82 -12.67 1.95 7.61
N ILE A 83 -12.00 1.28 6.67
CA ILE A 83 -10.99 1.89 5.80
C ILE A 83 -11.61 3.01 4.96
N PHE A 84 -12.75 2.74 4.32
CA PHE A 84 -13.48 3.77 3.55
C PHE A 84 -13.84 4.98 4.41
N GLU A 85 -14.39 4.78 5.61
CA GLU A 85 -14.75 5.85 6.54
C GLU A 85 -13.52 6.63 7.04
N SER A 86 -12.41 5.95 7.30
CA SER A 86 -11.15 6.58 7.68
C SER A 86 -10.65 7.52 6.58
N PHE A 87 -10.58 7.07 5.33
CA PHE A 87 -10.18 7.91 4.21
C PHE A 87 -11.18 9.03 3.91
N ARG A 88 -12.49 8.78 4.07
CA ARG A 88 -13.51 9.83 3.97
C ARG A 88 -13.31 10.91 5.03
N THR A 89 -13.00 10.53 6.25
CA THR A 89 -12.75 11.47 7.36
C THR A 89 -11.44 12.25 7.17
N LEU A 90 -10.42 11.60 6.59
CA LEU A 90 -9.14 12.25 6.28
C LEU A 90 -9.23 13.21 5.09
N HIS A 91 -10.15 13.00 4.16
CA HIS A 91 -10.23 13.76 2.91
C HIS A 91 -10.19 15.28 3.09
N PRO A 92 -10.98 15.93 3.96
CA PRO A 92 -10.91 17.37 4.16
C PRO A 92 -9.55 17.83 4.65
N VAL A 93 -8.88 17.04 5.49
CA VAL A 93 -7.53 17.36 6.00
C VAL A 93 -6.52 17.29 4.87
N LEU A 94 -6.57 16.25 4.05
CA LEU A 94 -5.67 16.05 2.92
C LEU A 94 -5.84 17.16 1.88
N LYS A 95 -7.09 17.51 1.54
CA LYS A 95 -7.41 18.57 0.59
C LYS A 95 -7.01 19.96 1.09
N GLU A 96 -7.45 20.33 2.31
CA GLU A 96 -7.36 21.71 2.79
C GLU A 96 -6.02 22.06 3.41
N LYS A 97 -5.34 21.08 4.05
CA LYS A 97 -4.08 21.30 4.75
C LYS A 97 -2.86 20.85 4.00
N TYR A 98 -2.98 19.79 3.21
CA TYR A 98 -1.89 19.24 2.42
C TYR A 98 -2.03 19.56 0.92
N PHE A 99 -3.12 20.24 0.54
CA PHE A 99 -3.37 20.70 -0.82
C PHE A 99 -3.33 19.58 -1.86
N LEU A 100 -3.70 18.35 -1.46
CA LEU A 100 -3.80 17.26 -2.41
C LEU A 100 -4.89 17.55 -3.43
N ASN A 101 -4.61 17.27 -4.70
CA ASN A 101 -5.63 17.33 -5.73
C ASN A 101 -6.74 16.33 -5.41
N ALA A 102 -7.98 16.82 -5.36
CA ALA A 102 -9.13 16.03 -4.98
C ALA A 102 -9.83 15.35 -6.18
N LYS A 103 -9.41 15.69 -7.39
CA LYS A 103 -9.92 15.12 -8.64
C LYS A 103 -8.77 14.87 -9.59
N ASP A 104 -8.82 13.76 -10.30
CA ASP A 104 -7.90 13.41 -11.36
C ASP A 104 -8.43 13.92 -12.70
N GLU A 105 -9.74 13.79 -12.93
CA GLU A 105 -10.46 14.23 -14.11
C GLU A 105 -11.65 15.13 -13.75
N ASP A 106 -12.06 16.00 -14.69
CA ASP A 106 -13.16 16.95 -14.45
C ASP A 106 -14.52 16.26 -14.26
N ASP A 107 -14.71 15.06 -14.83
CA ASP A 107 -15.92 14.27 -14.77
C ASP A 107 -15.93 13.22 -13.64
N ASP A 108 -14.92 13.24 -12.76
CA ASP A 108 -14.94 12.41 -11.55
C ASP A 108 -16.27 12.60 -10.79
N PRO A 109 -16.95 11.51 -10.41
CA PRO A 109 -18.29 11.57 -9.81
C PRO A 109 -18.31 12.25 -8.44
N TYR A 110 -17.16 12.27 -7.76
CA TYR A 110 -16.97 12.96 -6.46
C TYR A 110 -15.47 13.16 -6.17
N GLU A 111 -15.17 14.06 -5.26
CA GLU A 111 -13.80 14.27 -4.79
C GLU A 111 -13.30 13.11 -3.94
N SER A 112 -12.03 12.73 -4.11
CA SER A 112 -11.36 11.71 -3.33
C SER A 112 -9.90 12.07 -3.02
N THR A 113 -9.19 11.18 -2.33
CA THR A 113 -7.79 11.43 -1.94
C THR A 113 -6.80 11.24 -3.07
N GLN A 114 -7.18 10.60 -4.16
CA GLN A 114 -6.32 10.23 -5.30
C GLN A 114 -5.06 9.43 -4.88
N ILE A 115 -5.20 8.61 -3.83
CA ILE A 115 -4.12 7.78 -3.29
C ILE A 115 -4.42 6.34 -3.64
N ASP A 116 -3.44 5.69 -4.29
CA ASP A 116 -3.42 4.25 -4.47
C ASP A 116 -2.49 3.62 -3.44
N ALA A 117 -3.06 2.73 -2.63
CA ALA A 117 -2.34 2.07 -1.54
C ALA A 117 -2.78 0.62 -1.35
N LEU A 118 -1.86 -0.22 -0.88
CA LEU A 118 -2.16 -1.54 -0.33
C LEU A 118 -1.92 -1.53 1.17
N ILE A 119 -2.77 -2.21 1.91
CA ILE A 119 -2.70 -2.33 3.37
C ILE A 119 -2.61 -3.80 3.74
N ALA A 120 -1.67 -4.13 4.63
CA ALA A 120 -1.58 -5.43 5.30
C ALA A 120 -1.63 -5.21 6.81
N ASN A 121 -2.54 -5.91 7.49
CA ASN A 121 -2.72 -5.81 8.93
C ASN A 121 -3.30 -7.11 9.53
N PRO A 122 -3.51 -7.21 10.87
CA PRO A 122 -4.06 -8.40 11.50
C PRO A 122 -5.46 -8.81 11.00
N PHE A 123 -6.18 -7.93 10.33
CA PHE A 123 -7.54 -8.21 9.82
C PHE A 123 -7.54 -8.72 8.38
N GLY A 124 -6.49 -8.45 7.59
CA GLY A 124 -6.41 -8.90 6.22
C GLY A 124 -5.48 -8.10 5.32
N ILE A 125 -5.77 -8.17 4.04
CA ILE A 125 -5.10 -7.39 2.99
C ILE A 125 -6.13 -6.61 2.19
N PHE A 126 -5.88 -5.31 2.04
CA PHE A 126 -6.83 -4.38 1.42
C PHE A 126 -6.13 -3.50 0.38
N GLY A 127 -6.90 -3.03 -0.59
CA GLY A 127 -6.50 -1.97 -1.50
C GLY A 127 -7.39 -0.74 -1.32
N VAL A 128 -6.78 0.43 -1.37
CA VAL A 128 -7.47 1.72 -1.47
C VAL A 128 -7.05 2.30 -2.81
N HIS A 129 -8.02 2.57 -3.64
CA HIS A 129 -7.80 3.09 -4.99
C HIS A 129 -8.38 4.50 -5.13
N SER A 130 -8.08 5.14 -6.24
CA SER A 130 -8.72 6.40 -6.64
C SER A 130 -10.23 6.34 -6.41
N LEU A 131 -10.85 7.46 -6.10
CA LEU A 131 -12.28 7.58 -5.75
C LEU A 131 -12.68 6.84 -4.46
N ARG A 132 -11.72 6.50 -3.60
CA ARG A 132 -11.92 5.73 -2.35
C ARG A 132 -12.56 4.36 -2.56
N GLU A 133 -12.30 3.74 -3.67
CA GLU A 133 -12.67 2.35 -3.87
C GLU A 133 -11.82 1.47 -2.95
N VAL A 134 -12.45 0.76 -2.03
CA VAL A 134 -11.77 -0.12 -1.09
C VAL A 134 -12.10 -1.57 -1.42
N ILE A 135 -11.07 -2.38 -1.63
CA ILE A 135 -11.18 -3.80 -1.94
C ILE A 135 -10.50 -4.61 -0.84
N GLU A 136 -11.15 -5.66 -0.36
CA GLU A 136 -10.54 -6.68 0.49
C GLU A 136 -10.16 -7.89 -0.37
N TYR A 137 -8.89 -8.28 -0.32
CA TYR A 137 -8.37 -9.37 -1.13
C TYR A 137 -8.32 -10.69 -0.37
N ASN A 138 -8.62 -11.78 -1.07
CA ASN A 138 -8.62 -13.11 -0.49
C ASN A 138 -7.24 -13.79 -0.53
N LYS A 139 -6.42 -13.50 -1.53
CA LYS A 139 -5.16 -14.20 -1.78
C LYS A 139 -3.96 -13.25 -1.88
N PHE A 140 -3.94 -12.42 -2.91
CA PHE A 140 -2.87 -11.47 -3.19
C PHE A 140 -3.35 -10.38 -4.14
N TRP A 141 -2.61 -9.27 -4.18
CA TRP A 141 -2.77 -8.22 -5.17
C TRP A 141 -1.47 -7.42 -5.32
N ALA A 142 -1.39 -6.63 -6.39
CA ALA A 142 -0.28 -5.72 -6.65
C ALA A 142 -0.78 -4.41 -7.24
N ILE A 143 -0.05 -3.32 -6.97
CA ILE A 143 -0.26 -1.99 -7.55
C ILE A 143 1.06 -1.39 -8.03
N GLY A 144 0.97 -0.37 -8.87
CA GLY A 144 2.10 0.31 -9.47
C GLY A 144 2.45 -0.23 -10.85
N SER A 145 3.50 0.32 -11.45
CA SER A 145 3.86 0.03 -12.85
C SER A 145 4.37 -1.41 -13.09
N GLY A 146 4.86 -2.10 -12.06
CA GLY A 146 5.27 -3.50 -12.14
C GLY A 146 4.19 -4.49 -11.71
N ALA A 147 2.97 -4.02 -11.44
CA ALA A 147 1.89 -4.84 -10.89
C ALA A 147 1.51 -6.06 -11.75
N GLU A 148 1.47 -5.91 -13.07
CA GLU A 148 1.10 -7.01 -13.98
C GLU A 148 2.08 -8.17 -13.90
N TYR A 149 3.38 -7.87 -13.86
CA TYR A 149 4.43 -8.89 -13.70
C TYR A 149 4.35 -9.56 -12.31
N ALA A 150 4.11 -8.75 -11.27
CA ALA A 150 3.97 -9.25 -9.91
C ALA A 150 2.76 -10.16 -9.74
N ILE A 151 1.59 -9.76 -10.27
CA ILE A 151 0.36 -10.57 -10.23
C ILE A 151 0.57 -11.90 -10.94
N GLY A 152 1.18 -11.89 -12.13
CA GLY A 152 1.47 -13.12 -12.88
C GLY A 152 2.39 -14.08 -12.12
N ALA A 153 3.47 -13.54 -11.52
CA ALA A 153 4.41 -14.33 -10.71
C ALA A 153 3.74 -14.91 -9.46
N MET A 154 3.01 -14.09 -8.71
CA MET A 154 2.28 -14.54 -7.51
C MET A 154 1.23 -15.59 -7.84
N PHE A 155 0.50 -15.43 -8.95
CA PHE A 155 -0.46 -16.43 -9.41
C PHE A 155 0.20 -17.79 -9.68
N ALA A 156 1.34 -17.77 -10.36
CA ALA A 156 2.05 -19.00 -10.74
C ALA A 156 2.56 -19.79 -9.53
N VAL A 157 2.94 -19.12 -8.43
CA VAL A 157 3.54 -19.76 -7.25
C VAL A 157 2.57 -19.93 -6.08
N TYR A 158 1.40 -19.32 -6.11
CA TYR A 158 0.52 -19.24 -4.95
C TYR A 158 0.20 -20.59 -4.32
N ASP A 159 -0.10 -21.60 -5.12
CA ASP A 159 -0.50 -22.92 -4.61
C ASP A 159 0.71 -23.76 -4.13
N THR A 160 1.93 -23.48 -4.60
CA THR A 160 3.18 -24.20 -4.27
C THR A 160 4.03 -23.52 -3.20
N ALA A 161 3.97 -22.20 -3.07
CA ALA A 161 4.68 -21.45 -2.05
C ALA A 161 4.16 -21.79 -0.63
N GLU A 162 5.05 -21.79 0.36
CA GLU A 162 4.69 -22.14 1.73
C GLU A 162 4.18 -20.94 2.53
N THR A 163 4.65 -19.73 2.23
CA THR A 163 4.39 -18.53 3.03
C THR A 163 3.87 -17.36 2.21
N ALA A 164 3.16 -16.44 2.89
CA ALA A 164 2.75 -15.17 2.30
C ALA A 164 3.96 -14.31 1.90
N GLU A 165 5.04 -14.39 2.68
CA GLU A 165 6.27 -13.63 2.42
C GLU A 165 6.95 -14.09 1.13
N GLU A 166 7.12 -15.40 0.92
CA GLU A 166 7.68 -15.97 -0.30
C GLU A 166 6.91 -15.51 -1.54
N ILE A 167 5.57 -15.56 -1.49
CA ILE A 167 4.71 -15.10 -2.58
C ILE A 167 4.94 -13.62 -2.88
N ALA A 168 4.95 -12.77 -1.83
CA ALA A 168 5.10 -11.32 -1.98
C ALA A 168 6.50 -10.97 -2.53
N GLN A 169 7.56 -11.59 -2.01
CA GLN A 169 8.93 -11.34 -2.47
C GLN A 169 9.13 -11.74 -3.94
N LEU A 170 8.56 -12.87 -4.36
CA LEU A 170 8.61 -13.29 -5.78
C LEU A 170 7.83 -12.33 -6.68
N GLY A 171 6.69 -11.79 -6.20
CA GLY A 171 5.95 -10.77 -6.93
C GLY A 171 6.77 -9.50 -7.15
N VAL A 172 7.40 -8.96 -6.10
CA VAL A 172 8.27 -7.78 -6.23
C VAL A 172 9.48 -8.06 -7.10
N ALA A 173 10.09 -9.24 -6.97
CA ALA A 173 11.24 -9.62 -7.78
C ALA A 173 10.90 -9.64 -9.28
N ALA A 174 9.74 -10.19 -9.65
CA ALA A 174 9.26 -10.16 -11.04
C ALA A 174 9.01 -8.73 -11.54
N GLY A 175 8.37 -7.88 -10.71
CA GLY A 175 8.20 -6.46 -11.03
C GLY A 175 9.55 -5.74 -11.21
N ALA A 176 10.52 -6.02 -10.35
CA ALA A 176 11.85 -5.41 -10.41
C ALA A 176 12.67 -5.88 -11.63
N GLU A 177 12.46 -7.10 -12.10
CA GLU A 177 13.17 -7.67 -13.26
C GLU A 177 12.65 -7.07 -14.58
N PHE A 178 11.34 -6.96 -14.73
CA PHE A 178 10.74 -6.64 -16.03
C PHE A 178 10.22 -5.20 -16.16
N ASN A 179 10.06 -4.47 -15.06
CA ASN A 179 9.61 -3.08 -15.09
C ASN A 179 10.77 -2.12 -14.84
N ASN A 180 11.01 -1.19 -15.77
CA ASN A 180 12.12 -0.24 -15.70
C ASN A 180 12.03 0.78 -14.55
N ALA A 181 10.91 0.85 -13.86
CA ALA A 181 10.65 1.77 -12.75
C ALA A 181 10.54 1.06 -11.40
N SER A 182 10.98 -0.19 -11.33
CA SER A 182 11.09 -0.99 -10.11
C SER A 182 12.49 -1.60 -10.03
N SER A 183 13.06 -1.76 -8.84
CA SER A 183 14.39 -2.38 -8.66
C SER A 183 14.59 -2.90 -7.25
N MET A 184 15.42 -3.93 -7.14
CA MET A 184 15.90 -4.43 -5.85
C MET A 184 16.88 -3.45 -5.18
N PRO A 185 17.05 -3.53 -3.83
CA PRO A 185 16.44 -4.47 -2.90
C PRO A 185 14.95 -4.20 -2.68
N LEU A 186 14.26 -5.12 -2.02
CA LEU A 186 12.88 -4.95 -1.56
C LEU A 186 12.82 -4.75 -0.04
N SER A 187 11.74 -4.12 0.44
CA SER A 187 11.29 -4.19 1.82
C SER A 187 10.10 -5.14 1.95
N SER A 188 10.00 -5.91 3.03
CA SER A 188 8.85 -6.77 3.32
C SER A 188 8.49 -6.78 4.80
N TYR A 189 7.20 -6.87 5.10
CA TYR A 189 6.64 -6.92 6.45
C TYR A 189 5.58 -8.00 6.53
N VAL A 190 5.70 -8.86 7.55
CA VAL A 190 4.79 -9.98 7.78
C VAL A 190 3.97 -9.71 9.03
N VAL A 191 2.66 -9.96 8.95
CA VAL A 191 1.71 -9.78 10.05
C VAL A 191 0.91 -11.07 10.25
N GLU A 192 0.74 -11.49 11.50
CA GLU A 192 -0.14 -12.60 11.87
C GLU A 192 -1.60 -12.15 11.76
N LEU A 193 -2.44 -12.96 11.12
CA LEU A 193 -3.87 -12.70 11.11
C LEU A 193 -4.49 -13.01 12.47
N GLN A 194 -5.34 -12.13 12.95
CA GLN A 194 -6.18 -12.43 14.10
C GLN A 194 -7.06 -13.65 13.78
N GLN A 195 -7.06 -14.62 14.67
CA GLN A 195 -7.99 -15.74 14.54
C GLN A 195 -9.41 -15.18 14.66
N SER A 196 -10.21 -15.36 13.62
CA SER A 196 -11.64 -15.07 13.71
C SER A 196 -12.23 -15.92 14.82
N VAL A 197 -12.59 -15.29 15.95
CA VAL A 197 -13.45 -15.95 16.92
C VAL A 197 -14.75 -16.25 16.18
N ALA A 198 -14.94 -17.49 15.80
CA ALA A 198 -16.18 -17.93 15.16
C ALA A 198 -17.34 -17.52 16.07
N LYS A 199 -18.20 -16.63 15.56
CA LYS A 199 -19.46 -16.26 16.18
C LYS A 199 -20.50 -17.34 15.98
#